data_bfd71dd598c84dbe2e1cce294116499e
#
_entry.id   bfd71dd598c84dbe2e1cce294116499e
#
_cell.length_a   1.000
_cell.length_b   1.000
_cell.length_c   1.000
_cell.angle_alpha   90.00
_cell.angle_beta   90.00
_cell.angle_gamma   90.00
#
_symmetry.space_group_name_H-M   'P 1'
#
loop_
_entity.id
_entity.type
_entity.pdbx_description
1 polymer ?
#
loop_
_entity_poly.entity_id
_entity_poly.type
_entity_poly.pdbx_seq_one_letter_code
_entity_poly.pdbx_strand_id
1 'polypeptide(L)'
;MNFQYGFKQDPVKPSNPVLHNFQMNSPDFKVLTFDVAGTLIDFETGILNWFQPHLEQLNFEVDEEEILNAFAKTEAHYLKILPKSSFTGLLPVIYSDMMRSWGFSPGEDEGIYFQESVKDWPPFSDTIEALKELKKNFTLVAVSNCDSSYLEWMSSSVGHPFDTMICSDMVGANKPDPRLFTQVLKRLKSQGFKQEEILHVAQSQFHDIVPVSKLGWSSAWIHRRFNRPGFGATPAPYRMVKPTFNLQSLNELVDLLQKQLEDGRQKREGTFSLRVTFNHTEAA
;
A
#
# COMPACT_ATOMS: atom_id res chain seq x y z
N MET A 1 13.59 -19.64 36.31
CA MET A 1 14.03 -20.38 35.12
C MET A 1 13.82 -19.47 33.93
N ASN A 2 14.92 -18.86 33.47
CA ASN A 2 14.90 -17.95 32.33
C ASN A 2 15.05 -18.76 31.04
N PHE A 3 14.03 -18.76 30.19
CA PHE A 3 14.15 -19.26 28.81
C PHE A 3 14.44 -18.08 27.89
N GLN A 4 15.71 -17.92 27.53
CA GLN A 4 16.15 -17.09 26.42
C GLN A 4 15.96 -17.89 25.12
N TYR A 5 15.03 -17.47 24.27
CA TYR A 5 14.96 -17.91 22.87
C TYR A 5 15.75 -16.93 22.01
N GLY A 6 17.01 -17.27 21.78
CA GLY A 6 17.83 -16.58 20.80
C GLY A 6 17.52 -17.10 19.39
N PHE A 7 16.81 -16.33 18.58
CA PHE A 7 16.75 -16.55 17.13
C PHE A 7 17.97 -15.90 16.48
N LYS A 8 18.94 -16.71 16.07
CA LYS A 8 19.98 -16.29 15.13
C LYS A 8 19.32 -16.15 13.75
N GLN A 9 19.19 -14.93 13.28
CA GLN A 9 18.90 -14.66 11.86
C GLN A 9 20.24 -14.69 11.11
N ASP A 10 20.38 -15.64 10.19
CA ASP A 10 21.47 -15.63 9.22
C ASP A 10 21.26 -14.44 8.27
N PRO A 11 22.32 -13.69 7.92
CA PRO A 11 22.21 -12.57 7.00
C PRO A 11 21.86 -13.10 5.60
N VAL A 12 20.68 -12.75 5.12
CA VAL A 12 20.26 -12.99 3.74
C VAL A 12 21.16 -12.17 2.82
N LYS A 13 22.04 -12.84 2.08
CA LYS A 13 22.86 -12.18 1.04
C LYS A 13 21.93 -11.56 -0.02
N PRO A 14 22.22 -10.34 -0.48
CA PRO A 14 21.46 -9.74 -1.57
C PRO A 14 21.64 -10.58 -2.84
N SER A 15 20.60 -11.28 -3.25
CA SER A 15 20.54 -11.91 -4.56
C SER A 15 20.24 -10.82 -5.59
N ASN A 16 21.12 -10.69 -6.58
CA ASN A 16 20.85 -9.89 -7.78
C ASN A 16 19.45 -10.23 -8.32
N PRO A 17 18.70 -9.25 -8.84
CA PRO A 17 17.43 -9.52 -9.49
C PRO A 17 17.70 -10.36 -10.74
N VAL A 18 17.55 -11.67 -10.59
CA VAL A 18 17.53 -12.58 -11.76
C VAL A 18 16.20 -12.34 -12.44
N LEU A 19 16.26 -11.62 -13.57
CA LEU A 19 15.17 -11.57 -14.54
C LEU A 19 14.93 -12.99 -15.04
N HIS A 20 14.15 -13.77 -14.33
CA HIS A 20 13.65 -15.03 -14.83
C HIS A 20 12.66 -14.72 -15.97
N ASN A 21 13.03 -15.18 -17.18
CA ASN A 21 12.14 -15.29 -18.34
C ASN A 21 10.89 -16.12 -17.96
N PHE A 22 9.90 -15.48 -17.39
CA PHE A 22 8.55 -16.03 -17.30
C PHE A 22 7.82 -15.65 -18.59
N GLN A 23 7.88 -16.55 -19.58
CA GLN A 23 6.92 -16.61 -20.68
C GLN A 23 5.57 -17.13 -20.15
N MET A 24 4.97 -16.41 -19.23
CA MET A 24 3.51 -16.49 -18.99
C MET A 24 2.89 -15.30 -19.72
N ASN A 25 1.76 -15.50 -20.36
CA ASN A 25 0.95 -14.39 -20.89
C ASN A 25 0.81 -13.38 -19.76
N SER A 26 1.53 -12.25 -19.86
CA SER A 26 1.46 -11.21 -18.83
C SER A 26 0.01 -10.81 -18.67
N PRO A 27 -0.53 -10.75 -17.44
CA PRO A 27 -1.91 -10.33 -17.24
C PRO A 27 -2.11 -8.97 -17.88
N ASP A 28 -3.19 -8.81 -18.63
CA ASP A 28 -3.58 -7.55 -19.28
C ASP A 28 -4.32 -6.70 -18.22
N PHE A 29 -3.55 -6.09 -17.30
CA PHE A 29 -4.12 -5.23 -16.27
C PHE A 29 -4.76 -3.99 -16.89
N LYS A 30 -5.90 -3.60 -16.37
CA LYS A 30 -6.65 -2.39 -16.75
C LYS A 30 -6.93 -1.48 -15.56
N VAL A 31 -6.92 -2.06 -14.37
CA VAL A 31 -7.20 -1.36 -13.12
C VAL A 31 -6.05 -1.56 -12.15
N LEU A 32 -5.56 -0.46 -11.61
CA LEU A 32 -4.63 -0.45 -10.48
C LEU A 32 -5.38 0.02 -9.24
N THR A 33 -5.46 -0.84 -8.22
CA THR A 33 -6.02 -0.45 -6.93
C THR A 33 -4.88 -0.17 -5.97
N PHE A 34 -4.90 0.97 -5.28
CA PHE A 34 -3.82 1.43 -4.43
C PHE A 34 -4.24 1.49 -2.97
N ASP A 35 -3.45 0.91 -2.08
CA ASP A 35 -3.36 1.42 -0.72
C ASP A 35 -2.76 2.83 -0.74
N VAL A 36 -3.11 3.68 0.24
CA VAL A 36 -2.75 5.11 0.21
C VAL A 36 -1.75 5.46 1.30
N ALA A 37 -2.13 5.39 2.58
CA ALA A 37 -1.23 5.69 3.70
C ALA A 37 -0.17 4.59 3.86
N GLY A 38 1.09 4.95 3.73
CA GLY A 38 2.23 4.03 3.72
C GLY A 38 2.66 3.56 2.34
N THR A 39 1.80 3.67 1.33
CA THR A 39 2.12 3.30 -0.07
C THR A 39 2.40 4.53 -0.93
N LEU A 40 1.51 5.51 -0.89
CA LEU A 40 1.56 6.76 -1.64
C LEU A 40 1.96 7.94 -0.76
N ILE A 41 1.47 7.96 0.47
CA ILE A 41 1.75 8.96 1.50
C ILE A 41 2.73 8.35 2.50
N ASP A 42 3.83 9.06 2.78
CA ASP A 42 4.85 8.67 3.76
C ASP A 42 4.35 8.96 5.18
N PHE A 43 3.50 8.06 5.67
CA PHE A 43 2.90 8.17 6.99
C PHE A 43 3.91 7.99 8.13
N GLU A 44 5.02 7.26 7.90
CA GLU A 44 6.08 7.13 8.91
C GLU A 44 6.76 8.47 9.15
N THR A 45 7.12 9.19 8.08
CA THR A 45 7.61 10.57 8.20
C THR A 45 6.58 11.48 8.86
N GLY A 46 5.29 11.34 8.52
CA GLY A 46 4.22 12.10 9.16
C GLY A 46 4.10 11.84 10.66
N ILE A 47 4.15 10.57 11.08
CA ILE A 47 4.16 10.18 12.50
C ILE A 47 5.39 10.75 13.23
N LEU A 48 6.58 10.58 12.66
CA LEU A 48 7.82 11.05 13.27
C LEU A 48 7.86 12.57 13.41
N ASN A 49 7.43 13.29 12.37
CA ASN A 49 7.33 14.76 12.40
C ASN A 49 6.42 15.28 13.52
N TRP A 50 5.43 14.49 13.92
CA TRP A 50 4.56 14.83 15.05
C TRP A 50 5.21 14.46 16.39
N PHE A 51 5.65 13.22 16.55
CA PHE A 51 6.08 12.72 17.85
C PHE A 51 7.46 13.28 18.29
N GLN A 52 8.45 13.38 17.40
CA GLN A 52 9.81 13.77 17.76
C GLN A 52 9.86 15.16 18.44
N PRO A 53 9.30 16.25 17.86
CA PRO A 53 9.34 17.55 18.52
C PRO A 53 8.60 17.58 19.87
N HIS A 54 7.50 16.81 19.99
CA HIS A 54 6.76 16.70 21.24
C HIS A 54 7.58 16.01 22.33
N LEU A 55 8.23 14.90 22.02
CA LEU A 55 9.03 14.13 22.96
C LEU A 55 10.30 14.87 23.35
N GLU A 56 10.92 15.59 22.42
CA GLU A 56 12.06 16.49 22.71
C GLU A 56 11.67 17.58 23.72
N GLN A 57 10.52 18.21 23.59
CA GLN A 57 10.02 19.20 24.55
C GLN A 57 9.80 18.61 25.96
N LEU A 58 9.50 17.32 26.03
CA LEU A 58 9.34 16.58 27.27
C LEU A 58 10.66 16.03 27.83
N ASN A 59 11.80 16.31 27.16
CA ASN A 59 13.11 15.73 27.46
C ASN A 59 13.11 14.20 27.49
N PHE A 60 12.35 13.58 26.59
CA PHE A 60 12.24 12.12 26.47
C PHE A 60 12.98 11.65 25.21
N GLU A 61 14.05 10.90 25.41
CA GLU A 61 14.85 10.32 24.32
C GLU A 61 14.27 8.96 23.93
N VAL A 62 13.89 8.83 22.65
CA VAL A 62 13.39 7.59 22.04
C VAL A 62 13.79 7.59 20.57
N ASP A 63 14.18 6.43 20.04
CA ASP A 63 14.55 6.34 18.62
C ASP A 63 13.32 6.26 17.69
N GLU A 64 13.56 6.57 16.43
CA GLU A 64 12.49 6.57 15.40
C GLU A 64 11.81 5.21 15.29
N GLU A 65 12.57 4.12 15.28
CA GLU A 65 12.03 2.78 15.15
C GLU A 65 11.18 2.38 16.37
N GLU A 66 11.52 2.85 17.55
CA GLU A 66 10.72 2.63 18.76
C GLU A 66 9.37 3.36 18.65
N ILE A 67 9.36 4.62 18.19
CA ILE A 67 8.11 5.37 17.94
C ILE A 67 7.24 4.60 16.94
N LEU A 68 7.79 4.23 15.79
CA LEU A 68 7.06 3.53 14.73
C LEU A 68 6.54 2.16 15.17
N ASN A 69 7.35 1.39 15.90
CA ASN A 69 6.93 0.09 16.44
C ASN A 69 5.87 0.22 17.54
N ALA A 70 5.94 1.25 18.39
CA ALA A 70 4.90 1.55 19.37
C ALA A 70 3.59 1.90 18.69
N PHE A 71 3.65 2.71 17.61
CA PHE A 71 2.49 3.01 16.78
C PHE A 71 1.87 1.75 16.18
N ALA A 72 2.65 0.92 15.47
CA ALA A 72 2.17 -0.31 14.85
C ALA A 72 1.52 -1.27 15.85
N LYS A 73 2.10 -1.42 17.04
CA LYS A 73 1.56 -2.26 18.12
C LYS A 73 0.23 -1.73 18.62
N THR A 74 0.13 -0.42 18.82
CA THR A 74 -1.08 0.23 19.34
C THR A 74 -2.19 0.23 18.29
N GLU A 75 -1.86 0.50 17.02
CA GLU A 75 -2.81 0.35 15.89
C GLU A 75 -3.37 -1.06 15.81
N ALA A 76 -2.52 -2.09 15.83
CA ALA A 76 -2.96 -3.49 15.79
C ALA A 76 -3.88 -3.85 16.95
N HIS A 77 -3.66 -3.28 18.14
CA HIS A 77 -4.55 -3.45 19.30
C HIS A 77 -5.92 -2.83 19.02
N TYR A 78 -5.97 -1.56 18.61
CA TYR A 78 -7.23 -0.85 18.39
C TYR A 78 -8.02 -1.38 17.20
N LEU A 79 -7.38 -1.79 16.10
CA LEU A 79 -8.06 -2.47 14.99
C LEU A 79 -8.78 -3.75 15.44
N LYS A 80 -8.25 -4.43 16.46
CA LYS A 80 -8.86 -5.65 17.01
C LYS A 80 -10.07 -5.37 17.90
N ILE A 81 -10.02 -4.33 18.72
CA ILE A 81 -11.09 -4.02 19.69
C ILE A 81 -12.13 -3.04 19.14
N LEU A 82 -11.76 -2.21 18.16
CA LEU A 82 -12.62 -1.25 17.47
C LEU A 82 -12.61 -1.47 15.93
N PRO A 83 -12.98 -2.65 15.45
CA PRO A 83 -12.77 -3.05 14.06
C PRO A 83 -13.60 -2.26 13.02
N LYS A 84 -14.52 -1.41 13.46
CA LYS A 84 -15.36 -0.55 12.61
C LYS A 84 -14.86 0.89 12.53
N SER A 85 -13.94 1.28 13.41
CA SER A 85 -13.35 2.62 13.37
C SER A 85 -12.36 2.74 12.24
N SER A 86 -12.37 3.85 11.50
CA SER A 86 -11.36 4.11 10.47
C SER A 86 -9.97 4.27 11.08
N PHE A 87 -8.92 4.05 10.29
CA PHE A 87 -7.54 4.29 10.71
C PHE A 87 -7.37 5.70 11.30
N THR A 88 -7.84 6.71 10.58
CA THR A 88 -7.74 8.10 11.02
C THR A 88 -8.57 8.37 12.27
N GLY A 89 -9.74 7.74 12.40
CA GLY A 89 -10.56 7.80 13.62
C GLY A 89 -9.93 7.15 14.84
N LEU A 90 -8.97 6.26 14.67
CA LEU A 90 -8.20 5.63 15.76
C LEU A 90 -7.01 6.48 16.23
N LEU A 91 -6.52 7.44 15.45
CA LEU A 91 -5.31 8.20 15.79
C LEU A 91 -5.35 8.90 17.14
N PRO A 92 -6.48 9.51 17.59
CA PRO A 92 -6.55 10.14 18.91
C PRO A 92 -6.30 9.17 20.06
N VAL A 93 -6.87 7.97 20.00
CA VAL A 93 -6.68 6.96 21.05
C VAL A 93 -5.32 6.30 20.96
N ILE A 94 -4.79 6.09 19.76
CA ILE A 94 -3.42 5.59 19.52
C ILE A 94 -2.42 6.55 20.14
N TYR A 95 -2.49 7.84 19.82
CA TYR A 95 -1.64 8.87 20.43
C TYR A 95 -1.68 8.84 21.95
N SER A 96 -2.87 8.88 22.51
CA SER A 96 -3.05 8.90 23.94
C SER A 96 -2.47 7.67 24.65
N ASP A 97 -2.62 6.49 24.05
CA ASP A 97 -2.07 5.25 24.62
C ASP A 97 -0.54 5.19 24.50
N MET A 98 0.02 5.64 23.39
CA MET A 98 1.47 5.72 23.22
C MET A 98 2.09 6.65 24.28
N MET A 99 1.55 7.86 24.44
CA MET A 99 2.02 8.83 25.44
C MET A 99 1.93 8.27 26.87
N ARG A 100 0.81 7.62 27.21
CA ARG A 100 0.65 6.95 28.52
C ARG A 100 1.64 5.81 28.73
N SER A 101 1.93 5.04 27.69
CA SER A 101 2.91 3.93 27.77
C SER A 101 4.33 4.42 28.06
N TRP A 102 4.66 5.66 27.70
CA TRP A 102 5.89 6.35 28.04
C TRP A 102 5.85 7.15 29.35
N GLY A 103 4.73 7.07 30.09
CA GLY A 103 4.57 7.70 31.39
C GLY A 103 4.03 9.13 31.36
N PHE A 104 3.55 9.61 30.23
CA PHE A 104 3.00 10.96 30.10
C PHE A 104 1.47 10.95 30.23
N SER A 105 0.92 12.11 30.58
CA SER A 105 -0.52 12.38 30.61
C SER A 105 -0.86 13.34 29.46
N PRO A 106 -1.33 12.83 28.30
CA PRO A 106 -1.65 13.70 27.17
C PRO A 106 -2.84 14.60 27.50
N GLY A 107 -2.83 15.83 26.93
CA GLY A 107 -3.98 16.73 26.97
C GLY A 107 -5.17 16.16 26.20
N GLU A 108 -6.37 16.67 26.50
CA GLU A 108 -7.62 16.17 25.89
C GLU A 108 -7.63 16.26 24.37
N ASP A 109 -7.05 17.32 23.79
CA ASP A 109 -7.10 17.62 22.37
C ASP A 109 -5.86 17.17 21.59
N GLU A 110 -4.78 16.78 22.26
CA GLU A 110 -3.50 16.45 21.58
C GLU A 110 -3.66 15.30 20.57
N GLY A 111 -4.44 14.28 20.92
CA GLY A 111 -4.73 13.18 20.01
C GLY A 111 -5.53 13.61 18.78
N ILE A 112 -6.41 14.63 18.93
CA ILE A 112 -7.16 15.23 17.81
C ILE A 112 -6.20 16.04 16.93
N TYR A 113 -5.26 16.78 17.52
CA TYR A 113 -4.26 17.50 16.75
C TYR A 113 -3.32 16.54 16.00
N PHE A 114 -2.98 15.41 16.60
CA PHE A 114 -2.26 14.35 15.88
C PHE A 114 -3.08 13.81 14.69
N GLN A 115 -4.37 13.55 14.87
CA GLN A 115 -5.26 13.16 13.78
C GLN A 115 -5.30 14.22 12.66
N GLU A 116 -5.41 15.51 13.02
CA GLU A 116 -5.42 16.61 12.05
C GLU A 116 -4.10 16.72 11.28
N SER A 117 -2.96 16.33 11.88
CA SER A 117 -1.65 16.36 11.23
C SER A 117 -1.54 15.43 10.00
N VAL A 118 -2.48 14.49 9.85
CA VAL A 118 -2.57 13.62 8.65
C VAL A 118 -2.66 14.44 7.36
N LYS A 119 -3.19 15.65 7.44
CA LYS A 119 -3.31 16.58 6.30
C LYS A 119 -1.95 17.08 5.80
N ASP A 120 -0.94 17.05 6.66
CA ASP A 120 0.43 17.52 6.39
C ASP A 120 1.40 16.35 6.09
N TRP A 121 0.92 15.10 6.08
CA TRP A 121 1.76 13.96 5.77
C TRP A 121 2.22 14.00 4.31
N PRO A 122 3.52 13.94 4.04
CA PRO A 122 4.05 14.12 2.70
C PRO A 122 3.78 12.89 1.82
N PRO A 123 3.56 13.08 0.51
CA PRO A 123 3.66 11.97 -0.43
C PRO A 123 5.12 11.50 -0.54
N PHE A 124 5.34 10.22 -0.87
CA PHE A 124 6.67 9.78 -1.30
C PHE A 124 7.10 10.53 -2.57
N SER A 125 8.40 10.72 -2.73
CA SER A 125 8.98 11.54 -3.80
C SER A 125 8.63 11.05 -5.22
N ASP A 126 8.33 9.76 -5.39
CA ASP A 126 7.96 9.13 -6.66
C ASP A 126 6.44 9.11 -6.91
N THR A 127 5.60 9.45 -5.94
CA THR A 127 4.16 9.22 -5.99
C THR A 127 3.46 10.01 -7.08
N ILE A 128 3.66 11.33 -7.12
CA ILE A 128 2.88 12.23 -7.99
C ILE A 128 3.13 11.90 -9.46
N GLU A 129 4.40 11.81 -9.87
CA GLU A 129 4.74 11.55 -11.28
C GLU A 129 4.39 10.11 -11.69
N ALA A 130 4.57 9.13 -10.80
CA ALA A 130 4.17 7.75 -11.08
C ALA A 130 2.66 7.62 -11.30
N LEU A 131 1.83 8.22 -10.44
CA LEU A 131 0.37 8.19 -10.60
C LEU A 131 -0.07 8.88 -11.89
N LYS A 132 0.57 9.98 -12.27
CA LYS A 132 0.31 10.70 -13.51
C LYS A 132 0.64 9.86 -14.76
N GLU A 133 1.75 9.13 -14.74
CA GLU A 133 2.11 8.21 -15.81
C GLU A 133 1.14 7.01 -15.90
N LEU A 134 0.84 6.39 -14.76
CA LEU A 134 -0.06 5.23 -14.70
C LEU A 134 -1.49 5.59 -15.14
N LYS A 135 -1.97 6.79 -14.80
CA LYS A 135 -3.29 7.28 -15.20
C LYS A 135 -3.52 7.33 -16.71
N LYS A 136 -2.46 7.42 -17.51
CA LYS A 136 -2.57 7.46 -18.98
C LYS A 136 -3.11 6.16 -19.58
N ASN A 137 -2.92 5.03 -18.87
CA ASN A 137 -3.21 3.70 -19.41
C ASN A 137 -4.12 2.86 -18.52
N PHE A 138 -4.32 3.25 -17.25
CA PHE A 138 -5.04 2.46 -16.25
C PHE A 138 -6.12 3.27 -15.55
N THR A 139 -7.19 2.59 -15.15
CA THR A 139 -8.13 3.11 -14.15
C THR A 139 -7.48 3.01 -12.77
N LEU A 140 -7.43 4.13 -12.02
CA LEU A 140 -6.81 4.18 -10.70
C LEU A 140 -7.89 4.22 -9.61
N VAL A 141 -7.76 3.34 -8.61
CA VAL A 141 -8.71 3.20 -7.51
C VAL A 141 -7.98 3.26 -6.18
N ALA A 142 -8.37 4.17 -5.29
CA ALA A 142 -7.86 4.18 -3.92
C ALA A 142 -8.64 3.19 -3.04
N VAL A 143 -7.92 2.44 -2.19
CA VAL A 143 -8.47 1.47 -1.23
C VAL A 143 -7.80 1.68 0.13
N SER A 144 -8.46 2.40 1.04
CA SER A 144 -7.84 2.88 2.26
C SER A 144 -8.61 2.52 3.53
N ASN A 145 -7.87 2.35 4.64
CA ASN A 145 -8.44 2.27 6.00
C ASN A 145 -8.78 3.64 6.59
N CYS A 146 -8.40 4.73 5.93
CA CYS A 146 -8.82 6.08 6.31
C CYS A 146 -10.35 6.25 6.17
N ASP A 147 -10.90 7.26 6.80
CA ASP A 147 -12.22 7.74 6.44
C ASP A 147 -12.18 8.61 5.17
N SER A 148 -13.37 8.86 4.60
CA SER A 148 -13.52 9.50 3.31
C SER A 148 -12.96 10.92 3.27
N SER A 149 -13.07 11.68 4.38
CA SER A 149 -12.60 13.08 4.43
C SER A 149 -11.07 13.17 4.37
N TYR A 150 -10.35 12.33 5.12
CA TYR A 150 -8.88 12.28 5.08
C TYR A 150 -8.36 11.66 3.78
N LEU A 151 -9.07 10.66 3.23
CA LEU A 151 -8.70 10.11 1.93
C LEU A 151 -8.80 11.15 0.81
N GLU A 152 -9.81 12.04 0.86
CA GLU A 152 -9.94 13.17 -0.07
C GLU A 152 -8.77 14.15 0.06
N TRP A 153 -8.33 14.47 1.29
CA TRP A 153 -7.13 15.27 1.52
C TRP A 153 -5.87 14.63 0.93
N MET A 154 -5.65 13.34 1.19
CA MET A 154 -4.53 12.60 0.62
C MET A 154 -4.60 12.55 -0.91
N SER A 155 -5.78 12.37 -1.49
CA SER A 155 -5.99 12.41 -2.94
C SER A 155 -5.65 13.79 -3.52
N SER A 156 -6.05 14.86 -2.82
CA SER A 156 -5.74 16.24 -3.21
C SER A 156 -4.22 16.49 -3.22
N SER A 157 -3.49 16.03 -2.21
CA SER A 157 -2.03 16.22 -2.10
C SER A 157 -1.25 15.55 -3.23
N VAL A 158 -1.84 14.56 -3.90
CA VAL A 158 -1.24 13.84 -5.04
C VAL A 158 -1.92 14.15 -6.38
N GLY A 159 -2.76 15.22 -6.44
CA GLY A 159 -3.35 15.75 -7.67
C GLY A 159 -4.64 15.06 -8.14
N HIS A 160 -5.42 14.47 -7.24
CA HIS A 160 -6.70 13.78 -7.50
C HIS A 160 -6.63 12.73 -8.63
N PRO A 161 -5.73 11.74 -8.55
CA PRO A 161 -5.51 10.80 -9.65
C PRO A 161 -6.59 9.71 -9.78
N PHE A 162 -7.41 9.49 -8.72
CA PHE A 162 -8.29 8.34 -8.63
C PHE A 162 -9.62 8.52 -9.37
N ASP A 163 -10.05 7.49 -10.10
CA ASP A 163 -11.37 7.39 -10.72
C ASP A 163 -12.44 6.98 -9.70
N THR A 164 -12.01 6.27 -8.67
CA THR A 164 -12.87 5.79 -7.58
C THR A 164 -12.04 5.70 -6.30
N MET A 165 -12.64 6.10 -5.18
CA MET A 165 -12.07 5.93 -3.85
C MET A 165 -13.02 5.08 -3.01
N ILE A 166 -12.48 4.07 -2.31
CA ILE A 166 -13.21 3.16 -1.42
C ILE A 166 -12.47 3.12 -0.10
N CYS A 167 -13.14 3.46 0.97
CA CYS A 167 -12.58 3.59 2.30
C CYS A 167 -13.40 2.86 3.37
N SER A 168 -12.79 2.72 4.55
CA SER A 168 -13.32 1.90 5.63
C SER A 168 -14.68 2.36 6.14
N ASP A 169 -14.94 3.66 6.23
CA ASP A 169 -16.22 4.22 6.68
C ASP A 169 -17.37 3.93 5.71
N MET A 170 -17.09 3.85 4.40
CA MET A 170 -18.09 3.45 3.39
C MET A 170 -18.50 1.99 3.49
N VAL A 171 -17.62 1.12 4.00
CA VAL A 171 -17.81 -0.34 4.04
C VAL A 171 -18.13 -0.85 5.44
N GLY A 172 -17.72 -0.11 6.48
CA GLY A 172 -17.79 -0.53 7.87
C GLY A 172 -16.80 -1.66 8.19
N ALA A 173 -15.66 -1.69 7.51
CA ALA A 173 -14.59 -2.66 7.71
C ALA A 173 -13.24 -2.10 7.26
N ASN A 174 -12.19 -2.43 8.03
CA ASN A 174 -10.80 -2.11 7.70
C ASN A 174 -10.07 -3.31 7.09
N LYS A 175 -9.11 -3.06 6.22
CA LYS A 175 -8.09 -4.06 5.89
C LYS A 175 -7.40 -4.50 7.19
N PRO A 176 -7.10 -5.76 7.42
CA PRO A 176 -7.10 -6.89 6.49
C PRO A 176 -8.43 -7.64 6.33
N ASP A 177 -9.56 -7.10 6.78
CA ASP A 177 -10.86 -7.73 6.58
C ASP A 177 -11.18 -7.83 5.07
N PRO A 178 -11.52 -9.02 4.55
CA PRO A 178 -11.76 -9.20 3.12
C PRO A 178 -12.99 -8.44 2.60
N ARG A 179 -13.86 -7.94 3.47
CA ARG A 179 -15.06 -7.20 3.06
C ARG A 179 -14.73 -5.95 2.26
N LEU A 180 -13.65 -5.23 2.62
CA LEU A 180 -13.24 -4.05 1.88
C LEU A 180 -12.88 -4.42 0.42
N PHE A 181 -12.02 -5.42 0.23
CA PHE A 181 -11.63 -5.90 -1.11
C PHE A 181 -12.81 -6.50 -1.89
N THR A 182 -13.74 -7.18 -1.21
CA THR A 182 -14.96 -7.69 -1.82
C THR A 182 -15.85 -6.57 -2.37
N GLN A 183 -15.97 -5.44 -1.67
CA GLN A 183 -16.68 -4.26 -2.14
C GLN A 183 -15.97 -3.59 -3.33
N VAL A 184 -14.63 -3.49 -3.29
CA VAL A 184 -13.83 -3.02 -4.43
C VAL A 184 -14.14 -3.89 -5.67
N LEU A 185 -14.02 -5.21 -5.54
CA LEU A 185 -14.29 -6.12 -6.65
C LEU A 185 -15.73 -6.01 -7.17
N LYS A 186 -16.73 -5.91 -6.28
CA LYS A 186 -18.14 -5.72 -6.67
C LYS A 186 -18.32 -4.43 -7.47
N ARG A 187 -17.71 -3.33 -7.02
CA ARG A 187 -17.76 -2.03 -7.71
C ARG A 187 -17.13 -2.12 -9.10
N LEU A 188 -15.94 -2.71 -9.21
CA LEU A 188 -15.22 -2.85 -10.47
C LEU A 188 -15.93 -3.80 -11.45
N LYS A 189 -16.51 -4.91 -10.96
CA LYS A 189 -17.33 -5.80 -11.78
C LYS A 189 -18.56 -5.10 -12.36
N SER A 190 -19.21 -4.20 -11.61
CA SER A 190 -20.33 -3.40 -12.12
C SER A 190 -19.92 -2.40 -13.20
N GLN A 191 -18.64 -2.09 -13.32
CA GLN A 191 -18.03 -1.26 -14.38
C GLN A 191 -17.50 -2.11 -15.56
N GLY A 192 -17.65 -3.43 -15.51
CA GLY A 192 -17.24 -4.34 -16.58
C GLY A 192 -15.84 -4.94 -16.44
N PHE A 193 -15.10 -4.61 -15.36
CA PHE A 193 -13.78 -5.18 -15.12
C PHE A 193 -13.86 -6.57 -14.50
N LYS A 194 -12.89 -7.42 -14.86
CA LYS A 194 -12.70 -8.75 -14.28
C LYS A 194 -11.60 -8.73 -13.23
N GLN A 195 -11.61 -9.71 -12.32
CA GLN A 195 -10.62 -9.80 -11.24
C GLN A 195 -9.19 -9.94 -11.77
N GLU A 196 -8.98 -10.70 -12.83
CA GLU A 196 -7.69 -10.91 -13.48
C GLU A 196 -7.12 -9.66 -14.17
N GLU A 197 -7.94 -8.63 -14.38
CA GLU A 197 -7.54 -7.34 -14.93
C GLU A 197 -7.13 -6.33 -13.84
N ILE A 198 -7.17 -6.73 -12.55
CA ILE A 198 -6.88 -5.88 -11.41
C ILE A 198 -5.50 -6.22 -10.84
N LEU A 199 -4.65 -5.21 -10.64
CA LEU A 199 -3.42 -5.29 -9.86
C LEU A 199 -3.58 -4.44 -8.61
N HIS A 200 -3.43 -5.04 -7.42
CA HIS A 200 -3.41 -4.32 -6.16
C HIS A 200 -2.00 -3.90 -5.79
N VAL A 201 -1.79 -2.61 -5.54
CA VAL A 201 -0.50 -1.99 -5.28
C VAL A 201 -0.45 -1.51 -3.83
N ALA A 202 0.46 -2.03 -3.02
CA ALA A 202 0.52 -1.70 -1.61
C ALA A 202 1.89 -1.95 -0.97
N GLN A 203 2.20 -1.20 0.09
CA GLN A 203 3.37 -1.44 0.96
C GLN A 203 3.07 -2.51 2.02
N SER A 204 1.85 -2.58 2.55
CA SER A 204 1.56 -3.39 3.72
C SER A 204 1.35 -4.87 3.37
N GLN A 205 2.24 -5.73 3.88
CA GLN A 205 2.01 -7.16 3.85
C GLN A 205 0.79 -7.55 4.72
N PHE A 206 0.63 -6.88 5.88
CA PHE A 206 -0.43 -7.21 6.84
C PHE A 206 -1.81 -6.78 6.33
N HIS A 207 -1.97 -5.52 5.94
CA HIS A 207 -3.27 -4.97 5.56
C HIS A 207 -3.71 -5.37 4.15
N ASP A 208 -2.75 -5.60 3.23
CA ASP A 208 -3.01 -5.65 1.80
C ASP A 208 -2.56 -6.95 1.14
N ILE A 209 -1.26 -7.21 1.08
CA ILE A 209 -0.72 -8.28 0.24
C ILE A 209 -1.19 -9.67 0.70
N VAL A 210 -1.19 -9.93 2.02
CA VAL A 210 -1.70 -11.20 2.56
C VAL A 210 -3.19 -11.39 2.29
N PRO A 211 -4.09 -10.42 2.57
CA PRO A 211 -5.51 -10.58 2.28
C PRO A 211 -5.82 -10.73 0.79
N VAL A 212 -5.24 -9.90 -0.10
CA VAL A 212 -5.52 -10.01 -1.54
C VAL A 212 -4.98 -11.32 -2.14
N SER A 213 -3.86 -11.83 -1.63
CA SER A 213 -3.34 -13.16 -2.01
C SER A 213 -4.34 -14.27 -1.68
N LYS A 214 -5.00 -14.22 -0.50
CA LYS A 214 -6.05 -15.18 -0.12
C LYS A 214 -7.29 -15.09 -1.02
N LEU A 215 -7.55 -13.92 -1.60
CA LEU A 215 -8.65 -13.68 -2.53
C LEU A 215 -8.27 -14.01 -3.99
N GLY A 216 -7.03 -14.43 -4.24
CA GLY A 216 -6.52 -14.78 -5.57
C GLY A 216 -6.29 -13.56 -6.47
N TRP A 217 -6.03 -12.38 -5.91
CA TRP A 217 -5.70 -11.19 -6.70
C TRP A 217 -4.22 -11.13 -7.04
N SER A 218 -3.90 -10.51 -8.17
CA SER A 218 -2.54 -10.08 -8.47
C SER A 218 -2.17 -8.89 -7.60
N SER A 219 -0.91 -8.86 -7.12
CA SER A 219 -0.42 -7.77 -6.27
C SER A 219 0.99 -7.32 -6.62
N ALA A 220 1.24 -6.02 -6.48
CA ALA A 220 2.55 -5.41 -6.48
C ALA A 220 2.87 -4.91 -5.07
N TRP A 221 3.85 -5.50 -4.44
CA TRP A 221 4.34 -5.06 -3.14
C TRP A 221 5.40 -3.98 -3.33
N ILE A 222 5.10 -2.76 -2.90
CA ILE A 222 6.04 -1.64 -2.91
C ILE A 222 6.76 -1.63 -1.58
N HIS A 223 7.97 -2.18 -1.56
CA HIS A 223 8.76 -2.34 -0.34
C HIS A 223 9.41 -1.01 0.07
N ARG A 224 8.62 -0.07 0.59
CA ARG A 224 9.07 1.28 1.00
C ARG A 224 10.19 1.28 2.05
N ARG A 225 10.30 0.19 2.81
CA ARG A 225 11.34 -0.02 3.83
C ARG A 225 12.47 -0.95 3.37
N PHE A 226 12.78 -1.02 2.08
CA PHE A 226 13.77 -1.97 1.53
C PHE A 226 15.11 -1.93 2.26
N ASN A 227 15.58 -0.75 2.67
CA ASN A 227 16.84 -0.56 3.38
C ASN A 227 16.67 -0.33 4.90
N ARG A 228 15.48 -0.57 5.47
CA ARG A 228 15.19 -0.43 6.90
C ARG A 228 14.73 -1.76 7.48
N PRO A 229 15.09 -2.08 8.73
CA PRO A 229 14.63 -3.30 9.37
C PRO A 229 13.12 -3.25 9.73
N GLY A 230 12.52 -4.42 9.89
CA GLY A 230 11.15 -4.54 10.39
C GLY A 230 10.07 -3.98 9.48
N PHE A 231 8.92 -3.66 10.07
CA PHE A 231 7.72 -3.18 9.38
C PHE A 231 7.37 -1.73 9.73
N GLY A 232 8.19 -1.05 10.55
CA GLY A 232 8.00 0.32 11.00
C GLY A 232 6.65 0.52 11.68
N ALA A 233 5.92 1.53 11.23
CA ALA A 233 4.59 1.84 11.75
C ALA A 233 3.46 0.91 11.24
N THR A 234 3.79 -0.13 10.45
CA THR A 234 2.82 -1.11 9.96
C THR A 234 2.89 -2.39 10.81
N PRO A 235 1.76 -2.95 11.26
CA PRO A 235 1.76 -4.23 11.97
C PRO A 235 2.41 -5.34 11.14
N ALA A 236 3.22 -6.17 11.81
CA ALA A 236 3.86 -7.31 11.16
C ALA A 236 2.81 -8.37 10.75
N PRO A 237 2.89 -8.95 9.54
CA PRO A 237 2.01 -10.04 9.15
C PRO A 237 2.38 -11.30 9.92
N TYR A 238 1.40 -12.17 10.19
CA TYR A 238 1.67 -13.50 10.77
C TYR A 238 2.61 -14.32 9.85
N ARG A 239 2.48 -14.15 8.53
CA ARG A 239 3.31 -14.81 7.52
C ARG A 239 3.41 -13.90 6.29
N MET A 240 4.62 -13.72 5.78
CA MET A 240 4.85 -13.09 4.49
C MET A 240 4.31 -13.96 3.36
N VAL A 241 3.73 -13.34 2.34
CA VAL A 241 3.34 -14.02 1.10
C VAL A 241 4.10 -13.42 -0.08
N LYS A 242 4.35 -14.24 -1.09
CA LYS A 242 5.00 -13.79 -2.32
C LYS A 242 3.97 -13.01 -3.17
N PRO A 243 4.22 -11.72 -3.47
CA PRO A 243 3.39 -10.95 -4.38
C PRO A 243 3.62 -11.38 -5.84
N THR A 244 2.77 -10.89 -6.76
CA THR A 244 3.03 -11.03 -8.21
C THR A 244 4.28 -10.26 -8.59
N PHE A 245 4.43 -9.03 -8.09
CA PHE A 245 5.61 -8.18 -8.26
C PHE A 245 6.13 -7.69 -6.92
N ASN A 246 7.45 -7.74 -6.73
CA ASN A 246 8.15 -7.19 -5.56
C ASN A 246 9.04 -6.05 -6.04
N LEU A 247 8.69 -4.82 -5.69
CA LEU A 247 9.26 -3.59 -6.20
C LEU A 247 9.67 -2.69 -5.04
N GLN A 248 10.65 -1.82 -5.25
CA GLN A 248 11.13 -0.90 -4.21
C GLN A 248 10.48 0.49 -4.32
N SER A 249 9.92 0.82 -5.50
CA SER A 249 9.35 2.14 -5.77
C SER A 249 8.17 2.06 -6.76
N LEU A 250 7.40 3.14 -6.84
CA LEU A 250 6.37 3.28 -7.87
C LEU A 250 6.99 3.53 -9.26
N ASN A 251 8.20 4.09 -9.33
CA ASN A 251 8.92 4.22 -10.60
C ASN A 251 9.20 2.85 -11.22
N GLU A 252 9.64 1.86 -10.42
CA GLU A 252 9.81 0.49 -10.89
C GLU A 252 8.49 -0.14 -11.39
N LEU A 253 7.36 0.22 -10.77
CA LEU A 253 6.03 -0.22 -11.23
C LEU A 253 5.68 0.41 -12.58
N VAL A 254 5.95 1.71 -12.77
CA VAL A 254 5.74 2.41 -14.04
C VAL A 254 6.55 1.74 -15.15
N ASP A 255 7.85 1.54 -14.94
CA ASP A 255 8.75 0.93 -15.92
C ASP A 255 8.29 -0.48 -16.30
N LEU A 256 7.91 -1.28 -15.30
CA LEU A 256 7.41 -2.64 -15.50
C LEU A 256 6.14 -2.66 -16.36
N LEU A 257 5.16 -1.82 -16.04
CA LEU A 257 3.86 -1.82 -16.71
C LEU A 257 3.96 -1.20 -18.12
N GLN A 258 4.78 -0.17 -18.31
CA GLN A 258 5.05 0.40 -19.64
C GLN A 258 5.68 -0.64 -20.57
N LYS A 259 6.68 -1.38 -20.09
CA LYS A 259 7.29 -2.47 -20.86
C LYS A 259 6.27 -3.55 -21.23
N GLN A 260 5.37 -3.93 -20.31
CA GLN A 260 4.32 -4.91 -20.63
C GLN A 260 3.35 -4.40 -21.72
N LEU A 261 2.99 -3.11 -21.70
CA LEU A 261 2.16 -2.49 -22.72
C LEU A 261 2.85 -2.48 -24.10
N GLU A 262 4.14 -2.18 -24.16
CA GLU A 262 4.94 -2.18 -25.39
C GLU A 262 5.05 -3.60 -25.98
N ASP A 263 5.41 -4.59 -25.17
CA ASP A 263 5.49 -5.99 -25.58
C ASP A 263 4.13 -6.50 -26.10
N GLY A 264 3.04 -6.09 -25.46
CA GLY A 264 1.68 -6.42 -25.89
C GLY A 264 1.28 -5.77 -27.23
N ARG A 265 1.74 -4.57 -27.52
CA ARG A 265 1.54 -3.89 -28.83
C ARG A 265 2.30 -4.60 -29.94
N GLN A 266 3.58 -4.87 -29.73
CA GLN A 266 4.43 -5.56 -30.72
C GLN A 266 3.90 -6.95 -31.09
N LYS A 267 3.41 -7.73 -30.11
CA LYS A 267 2.79 -9.04 -30.37
C LYS A 267 1.54 -8.91 -31.22
N ARG A 268 0.70 -7.90 -31.00
CA ARG A 268 -0.53 -7.66 -31.80
C ARG A 268 -0.21 -7.26 -33.24
N GLU A 269 0.77 -6.38 -33.44
CA GLU A 269 1.24 -5.93 -34.75
C GLU A 269 1.89 -7.08 -35.56
N GLY A 270 2.74 -7.89 -34.90
CA GLY A 270 3.35 -9.08 -35.51
C GLY A 270 2.32 -10.13 -35.91
N THR A 271 1.28 -10.34 -35.12
CA THR A 271 0.20 -11.27 -35.44
C THR A 271 -0.68 -10.76 -36.59
N PHE A 272 -0.89 -9.43 -36.67
CA PHE A 272 -1.65 -8.82 -37.77
C PHE A 272 -0.87 -8.91 -39.09
N SER A 273 0.44 -8.68 -39.06
CA SER A 273 1.32 -8.83 -40.27
C SER A 273 1.31 -10.26 -40.82
N LEU A 274 1.37 -11.27 -39.94
CA LEU A 274 1.30 -12.68 -40.34
C LEU A 274 -0.07 -13.03 -40.96
N ARG A 275 -1.18 -12.52 -40.46
CA ARG A 275 -2.52 -12.76 -41.01
C ARG A 275 -2.69 -12.11 -42.40
N VAL A 276 -2.14 -10.93 -42.59
CA VAL A 276 -2.19 -10.24 -43.93
C VAL A 276 -1.37 -11.00 -44.95
N THR A 277 -0.22 -11.58 -44.57
CA THR A 277 0.66 -12.34 -45.51
C THR A 277 0.00 -13.69 -45.91
N PHE A 278 -0.73 -14.36 -45.01
CA PHE A 278 -1.43 -15.60 -45.35
C PHE A 278 -2.64 -15.39 -46.28
N ASN A 279 -3.34 -14.26 -46.20
CA ASN A 279 -4.48 -13.97 -47.05
C ASN A 279 -4.10 -13.58 -48.49
N HIS A 280 -2.81 -13.28 -48.78
CA HIS A 280 -2.33 -13.01 -50.12
C HIS A 280 -1.76 -14.25 -50.87
N THR A 281 -1.58 -15.38 -50.16
CA THR A 281 -1.05 -16.62 -50.78
C THR A 281 -2.17 -17.62 -51.15
N GLU A 282 -3.42 -17.39 -50.81
CA GLU A 282 -4.57 -18.22 -51.24
C GLU A 282 -5.34 -17.65 -52.44
N ALA A 283 -4.90 -16.55 -53.04
CA ALA A 283 -5.53 -15.90 -54.19
C ALA A 283 -4.63 -15.87 -55.47
N ALA A 284 -3.81 -16.92 -55.66
CA ALA A 284 -3.01 -17.09 -56.90
C ALA A 284 -3.19 -18.51 -57.47
#